data_589d5bea3bf1a9d24a3dfe253b63e5f3
#
_entry.id   589d5bea3bf1a9d24a3dfe253b63e5f3
#
_cell.length_a   1.000
_cell.length_b   1.000
_cell.length_c   1.000
_cell.angle_alpha   90.00
_cell.angle_beta   90.00
_cell.angle_gamma   90.00
#
_symmetry.space_group_name_H-M   'P 1'
#
loop_
_entity.id
_entity.type
_entity.pdbx_description
1 polymer ?
#
loop_
_entity_poly.entity_id
_entity_poly.type
_entity_poly.pdbx_seq_one_letter_code
_entity_poly.pdbx_strand_id
1 'polypeptide(L)'
;MRRPPRSPDVIPTPPPNEAHQHDLAVGPATRMVADARIRADDVVLEVGPGLGALTGALLASGARVVAIERDPQRVSILQQRFAGPLASGQLKLLLGDALKLNPAMSQPWRVLANPPFSLTAPLVRRWLLESQPLAIDLVLQREAALKLTGADGAHTRTSILAHICGIPRVVRHLPRDVVTPPSRVDLAIWSHRRHAPSAGTPSAEALSAEALIAIDRLLEIAFGGPHTMSEAMRGVATGIQVRRQASEHGWNPEHHPRTLQPAAWQAFAHLLVSCGRLGPRRR
;
A
#
# COMPACT_ATOMS: atom_id res chain seq x y z
N MET A 1 -22.71 42.43 -16.03
CA MET A 1 -21.61 41.65 -16.65
C MET A 1 -21.34 40.44 -15.78
N ARG A 2 -21.72 39.23 -16.21
CA ARG A 2 -21.43 37.98 -15.48
C ARG A 2 -20.01 37.54 -15.83
N ARG A 3 -19.15 37.31 -14.80
CA ARG A 3 -17.83 36.70 -14.99
C ARG A 3 -17.99 35.32 -15.66
N PRO A 4 -17.19 35.00 -16.68
CA PRO A 4 -17.23 33.67 -17.27
C PRO A 4 -16.82 32.60 -16.22
N PRO A 5 -17.36 31.39 -16.29
CA PRO A 5 -16.99 30.30 -15.40
C PRO A 5 -15.48 29.99 -15.59
N ARG A 6 -14.73 29.91 -14.48
CA ARG A 6 -13.34 29.49 -14.52
C ARG A 6 -13.28 28.03 -15.01
N SER A 7 -12.47 27.78 -16.02
CA SER A 7 -12.18 26.41 -16.47
C SER A 7 -11.72 25.55 -15.31
N PRO A 8 -12.25 24.34 -15.13
CA PRO A 8 -11.92 23.45 -14.01
C PRO A 8 -10.50 22.88 -14.08
N ASP A 9 -9.76 23.13 -15.15
CA ASP A 9 -8.48 22.46 -15.44
C ASP A 9 -7.21 23.20 -15.00
N VAL A 10 -7.33 24.36 -14.38
CA VAL A 10 -6.16 25.10 -13.89
C VAL A 10 -5.85 24.66 -12.46
N ILE A 11 -4.88 23.75 -12.32
CA ILE A 11 -4.31 23.38 -11.01
C ILE A 11 -3.59 24.63 -10.46
N PRO A 12 -3.91 25.10 -9.23
CA PRO A 12 -3.19 26.20 -8.61
C PRO A 12 -1.70 25.89 -8.45
N THR A 13 -0.85 26.87 -8.64
CA THR A 13 0.60 26.73 -8.36
C THR A 13 0.78 26.58 -6.84
N PRO A 14 1.55 25.58 -6.36
CA PRO A 14 1.78 25.38 -4.93
C PRO A 14 2.56 26.56 -4.32
N PRO A 15 2.35 26.89 -3.03
CA PRO A 15 3.11 27.88 -2.33
C PRO A 15 4.60 27.46 -2.17
N PRO A 16 5.55 28.41 -2.07
CA PRO A 16 7.00 28.15 -2.24
C PRO A 16 7.70 27.33 -1.14
N ASN A 17 7.02 26.81 -0.14
CA ASN A 17 7.64 26.17 1.03
C ASN A 17 7.49 24.64 1.14
N GLU A 18 7.14 23.95 0.05
CA GLU A 18 6.84 22.50 0.10
C GLU A 18 7.92 21.65 -0.60
N ALA A 19 9.14 21.66 -0.07
CA ALA A 19 10.30 20.97 -0.66
C ALA A 19 10.19 19.42 -0.73
N HIS A 20 9.09 18.80 -0.29
CA HIS A 20 8.95 17.34 -0.19
C HIS A 20 7.64 16.77 -0.73
N GLN A 21 6.77 17.58 -1.31
CA GLN A 21 5.52 17.11 -1.89
C GLN A 21 5.57 17.23 -3.42
N HIS A 22 5.23 16.12 -4.07
CA HIS A 22 5.19 15.99 -5.50
C HIS A 22 3.73 15.82 -5.94
N ASP A 23 3.12 16.85 -6.53
CA ASP A 23 1.75 16.78 -7.03
C ASP A 23 1.72 16.10 -8.40
N LEU A 24 0.90 15.07 -8.56
CA LEU A 24 0.74 14.35 -9.81
C LEU A 24 0.07 15.25 -10.87
N ALA A 25 0.55 15.22 -12.10
CA ALA A 25 -0.06 15.95 -13.21
C ALA A 25 -1.39 15.28 -13.66
N VAL A 26 -2.30 16.07 -14.25
CA VAL A 26 -3.66 15.60 -14.62
C VAL A 26 -3.62 14.42 -15.61
N GLY A 27 -2.82 14.50 -16.67
CA GLY A 27 -2.71 13.43 -17.66
C GLY A 27 -2.27 12.08 -17.08
N PRO A 28 -1.15 12.02 -16.32
CA PRO A 28 -0.74 10.85 -15.57
C PRO A 28 -1.79 10.35 -14.57
N ALA A 29 -2.49 11.25 -13.86
CA ALA A 29 -3.56 10.88 -12.93
C ALA A 29 -4.73 10.18 -13.66
N THR A 30 -5.21 10.75 -14.75
CA THR A 30 -6.26 10.15 -15.58
C THR A 30 -5.86 8.77 -16.10
N ARG A 31 -4.61 8.64 -16.57
CA ARG A 31 -4.09 7.36 -17.04
C ARG A 31 -4.00 6.33 -15.92
N MET A 32 -3.58 6.72 -14.73
CA MET A 32 -3.52 5.84 -13.56
C MET A 32 -4.90 5.28 -13.20
N VAL A 33 -5.95 6.12 -13.21
CA VAL A 33 -7.34 5.70 -12.97
C VAL A 33 -7.80 4.69 -14.02
N ALA A 34 -7.48 4.93 -15.31
CA ALA A 34 -7.80 4.01 -16.40
C ALA A 34 -7.06 2.67 -16.27
N ASP A 35 -5.72 2.70 -16.01
CA ASP A 35 -4.90 1.49 -15.83
C ASP A 35 -5.38 0.66 -14.62
N ALA A 36 -5.82 1.31 -13.55
CA ALA A 36 -6.40 0.67 -12.39
C ALA A 36 -7.81 0.11 -12.66
N ARG A 37 -8.42 0.45 -13.79
CA ARG A 37 -9.79 0.05 -14.17
C ARG A 37 -10.81 0.42 -13.11
N ILE A 38 -10.74 1.67 -12.64
CA ILE A 38 -11.73 2.21 -11.71
C ILE A 38 -13.07 2.37 -12.45
N ARG A 39 -14.15 1.97 -11.80
CA ARG A 39 -15.50 2.00 -12.32
C ARG A 39 -16.36 2.99 -11.54
N ALA A 40 -17.50 3.36 -12.11
CA ALA A 40 -18.51 4.06 -11.37
C ALA A 40 -18.92 3.26 -10.12
N ASP A 41 -19.15 3.98 -9.04
CA ASP A 41 -19.49 3.44 -7.72
C ASP A 41 -18.38 2.67 -6.98
N ASP A 42 -17.19 2.42 -7.59
CA ASP A 42 -16.05 1.96 -6.82
C ASP A 42 -15.76 2.93 -5.65
N VAL A 43 -15.51 2.40 -4.47
CA VAL A 43 -15.02 3.20 -3.33
C VAL A 43 -13.52 3.23 -3.33
N VAL A 44 -12.94 4.42 -3.39
CA VAL A 44 -11.49 4.62 -3.47
C VAL A 44 -11.01 5.48 -2.31
N LEU A 45 -10.03 4.96 -1.57
CA LEU A 45 -9.24 5.74 -0.62
C LEU A 45 -8.07 6.39 -1.37
N GLU A 46 -7.97 7.70 -1.26
CA GLU A 46 -6.83 8.49 -1.71
C GLU A 46 -6.08 9.05 -0.50
N VAL A 47 -4.77 8.86 -0.44
CA VAL A 47 -3.91 9.43 0.59
C VAL A 47 -2.99 10.47 -0.03
N GLY A 48 -3.05 11.69 0.50
CA GLY A 48 -2.29 12.83 -0.01
C GLY A 48 -2.81 13.30 -1.37
N PRO A 49 -4.07 13.75 -1.47
CA PRO A 49 -4.65 14.25 -2.73
C PRO A 49 -3.91 15.46 -3.31
N GLY A 50 -3.11 16.17 -2.50
CA GLY A 50 -2.35 17.31 -2.93
C GLY A 50 -3.26 18.42 -3.49
N LEU A 51 -3.01 18.82 -4.74
CA LEU A 51 -3.85 19.79 -5.44
C LEU A 51 -5.07 19.14 -6.14
N GLY A 52 -5.28 17.84 -5.97
CA GLY A 52 -6.49 17.13 -6.38
C GLY A 52 -6.52 16.65 -7.85
N ALA A 53 -5.37 16.42 -8.47
CA ALA A 53 -5.33 15.89 -9.84
C ALA A 53 -5.90 14.47 -9.91
N LEU A 54 -5.46 13.59 -8.99
CA LEU A 54 -5.96 12.21 -8.91
C LEU A 54 -7.41 12.18 -8.39
N THR A 55 -7.73 13.01 -7.38
CA THR A 55 -9.12 13.20 -6.91
C THR A 55 -10.05 13.52 -8.07
N GLY A 56 -9.69 14.51 -8.91
CA GLY A 56 -10.51 14.91 -10.07
C GLY A 56 -10.70 13.78 -11.08
N ALA A 57 -9.64 13.03 -11.37
CA ALA A 57 -9.73 11.88 -12.28
C ALA A 57 -10.60 10.74 -11.72
N LEU A 58 -10.51 10.47 -10.41
CA LEU A 58 -11.37 9.49 -9.73
C LEU A 58 -12.84 9.89 -9.74
N LEU A 59 -13.15 11.16 -9.43
CA LEU A 59 -14.52 11.68 -9.46
C LEU A 59 -15.10 11.64 -10.87
N ALA A 60 -14.29 11.97 -11.89
CA ALA A 60 -14.71 11.90 -13.30
C ALA A 60 -15.01 10.46 -13.77
N SER A 61 -14.42 9.43 -13.15
CA SER A 61 -14.75 8.04 -13.44
C SER A 61 -16.07 7.56 -12.79
N GLY A 62 -16.72 8.39 -11.99
CA GLY A 62 -17.91 8.04 -11.23
C GLY A 62 -17.64 7.37 -9.88
N ALA A 63 -16.39 7.24 -9.47
CA ALA A 63 -16.02 6.65 -8.20
C ALA A 63 -16.46 7.52 -7.01
N ARG A 64 -16.67 6.87 -5.86
CA ARG A 64 -16.82 7.53 -4.55
C ARG A 64 -15.45 7.61 -3.90
N VAL A 65 -15.02 8.81 -3.56
CA VAL A 65 -13.67 9.06 -3.07
C VAL A 65 -13.69 9.41 -1.58
N VAL A 66 -12.85 8.74 -0.81
CA VAL A 66 -12.48 9.16 0.55
C VAL A 66 -11.03 9.63 0.48
N ALA A 67 -10.79 10.92 0.64
CA ALA A 67 -9.46 11.51 0.56
C ALA A 67 -8.99 11.94 1.96
N ILE A 68 -7.73 11.60 2.30
CA ILE A 68 -7.10 12.01 3.55
C ILE A 68 -5.95 12.96 3.22
N GLU A 69 -6.05 14.20 3.69
CA GLU A 69 -5.02 15.23 3.55
C GLU A 69 -4.59 15.73 4.92
N ARG A 70 -3.29 15.90 5.10
CA ARG A 70 -2.71 16.35 6.37
C ARG A 70 -2.62 17.88 6.45
N ASP A 71 -2.46 18.53 5.30
CA ASP A 71 -2.29 19.99 5.22
C ASP A 71 -3.64 20.70 5.19
N PRO A 72 -3.97 21.55 6.19
CA PRO A 72 -5.24 22.27 6.21
C PRO A 72 -5.38 23.29 5.07
N GLN A 73 -4.27 23.84 4.53
CA GLN A 73 -4.33 24.76 3.39
C GLN A 73 -4.75 24.01 2.13
N ARG A 74 -4.20 22.81 1.89
CA ARG A 74 -4.60 21.94 0.78
C ARG A 74 -6.06 21.48 0.92
N VAL A 75 -6.48 21.14 2.14
CA VAL A 75 -7.89 20.83 2.40
C VAL A 75 -8.80 21.98 1.98
N SER A 76 -8.46 23.23 2.31
CA SER A 76 -9.24 24.41 1.90
C SER A 76 -9.30 24.59 0.38
N ILE A 77 -8.18 24.35 -0.32
CA ILE A 77 -8.15 24.37 -1.80
C ILE A 77 -9.05 23.28 -2.38
N LEU A 78 -8.97 22.07 -1.85
CA LEU A 78 -9.77 20.92 -2.30
C LEU A 78 -11.26 21.14 -2.03
N GLN A 79 -11.63 21.73 -0.90
CA GLN A 79 -13.01 22.08 -0.58
C GLN A 79 -13.62 23.06 -1.57
N GLN A 80 -12.87 24.09 -1.97
CA GLN A 80 -13.31 25.04 -2.98
C GLN A 80 -13.40 24.39 -4.36
N ARG A 81 -12.40 23.61 -4.74
CA ARG A 81 -12.31 22.97 -6.05
C ARG A 81 -13.42 21.92 -6.26
N PHE A 82 -13.71 21.15 -5.23
CA PHE A 82 -14.64 20.01 -5.29
C PHE A 82 -15.91 20.22 -4.46
N ALA A 83 -16.40 21.48 -4.37
CA ALA A 83 -17.60 21.80 -3.59
C ALA A 83 -18.83 20.99 -4.01
N GLY A 84 -19.05 20.76 -5.31
CA GLY A 84 -20.14 19.93 -5.83
C GLY A 84 -20.05 18.46 -5.38
N PRO A 85 -18.95 17.76 -5.64
CA PRO A 85 -18.72 16.38 -5.16
C PRO A 85 -18.80 16.22 -3.63
N LEU A 86 -18.37 17.22 -2.86
CA LEU A 86 -18.53 17.24 -1.40
C LEU A 86 -20.02 17.36 -1.01
N ALA A 87 -20.77 18.25 -1.65
CA ALA A 87 -22.18 18.44 -1.37
C ALA A 87 -23.04 17.22 -1.76
N SER A 88 -22.67 16.52 -2.85
CA SER A 88 -23.35 15.30 -3.29
C SER A 88 -22.95 14.04 -2.50
N GLY A 89 -21.89 14.11 -1.66
CA GLY A 89 -21.35 12.96 -0.96
C GLY A 89 -20.50 12.01 -1.82
N GLN A 90 -20.20 12.37 -3.08
CA GLN A 90 -19.29 11.60 -3.94
C GLN A 90 -17.84 11.70 -3.45
N LEU A 91 -17.45 12.84 -2.83
CA LEU A 91 -16.17 13.03 -2.16
C LEU A 91 -16.39 13.20 -0.65
N LYS A 92 -15.64 12.45 0.15
CA LYS A 92 -15.44 12.69 1.58
C LYS A 92 -13.98 13.10 1.80
N LEU A 93 -13.76 14.32 2.29
CA LEU A 93 -12.43 14.86 2.55
C LEU A 93 -12.19 14.90 4.06
N LEU A 94 -11.09 14.26 4.49
CA LEU A 94 -10.70 14.14 5.89
C LEU A 94 -9.37 14.86 6.11
N LEU A 95 -9.36 15.81 7.05
CA LEU A 95 -8.13 16.44 7.52
C LEU A 95 -7.47 15.54 8.57
N GLY A 96 -6.25 15.09 8.34
CA GLY A 96 -5.48 14.34 9.32
C GLY A 96 -4.37 13.46 8.77
N ASP A 97 -3.76 12.70 9.68
CA ASP A 97 -2.67 11.79 9.38
C ASP A 97 -3.21 10.43 8.92
N ALA A 98 -2.88 10.02 7.72
CA ALA A 98 -3.33 8.75 7.14
C ALA A 98 -2.84 7.50 7.91
N LEU A 99 -1.76 7.62 8.70
CA LEU A 99 -1.31 6.55 9.59
C LEU A 99 -2.16 6.43 10.87
N LYS A 100 -2.93 7.46 11.22
CA LYS A 100 -3.77 7.50 12.42
C LYS A 100 -5.25 7.34 12.10
N LEU A 101 -5.69 7.89 10.96
CA LEU A 101 -7.07 7.79 10.54
C LEU A 101 -7.36 6.40 9.94
N ASN A 102 -8.49 5.83 10.34
CA ASN A 102 -9.03 4.60 9.77
C ASN A 102 -10.49 4.84 9.37
N PRO A 103 -10.73 5.43 8.18
CA PRO A 103 -12.09 5.70 7.76
C PRO A 103 -12.86 4.39 7.57
N ALA A 104 -14.05 4.30 8.18
CA ALA A 104 -14.94 3.19 7.96
C ALA A 104 -15.39 3.16 6.49
N MET A 105 -15.17 2.04 5.83
CA MET A 105 -15.60 1.79 4.46
C MET A 105 -16.85 0.91 4.49
N SER A 106 -17.93 1.38 3.90
CA SER A 106 -19.24 0.70 3.93
C SER A 106 -19.35 -0.49 2.96
N GLN A 107 -18.39 -0.65 2.06
CA GLN A 107 -18.36 -1.70 1.03
C GLN A 107 -16.90 -2.02 0.66
N PRO A 108 -16.64 -3.08 -0.13
CA PRO A 108 -15.31 -3.37 -0.64
C PRO A 108 -14.70 -2.15 -1.34
N TRP A 109 -13.45 -1.83 -1.05
CA TRP A 109 -12.80 -0.61 -1.47
C TRP A 109 -11.39 -0.84 -2.02
N ARG A 110 -10.83 0.19 -2.63
CA ARG A 110 -9.53 0.20 -3.27
C ARG A 110 -8.70 1.39 -2.81
N VAL A 111 -7.40 1.33 -3.01
CA VAL A 111 -6.49 2.46 -2.78
C VAL A 111 -5.92 2.91 -4.11
N LEU A 112 -6.04 4.19 -4.42
CA LEU A 112 -5.23 4.87 -5.44
C LEU A 112 -4.62 6.10 -4.80
N ALA A 113 -3.28 6.23 -4.84
CA ALA A 113 -2.62 7.36 -4.21
C ALA A 113 -1.24 7.66 -4.80
N ASN A 114 -0.83 8.92 -4.64
CA ASN A 114 0.55 9.37 -4.77
C ASN A 114 1.03 9.85 -3.38
N PRO A 115 1.24 8.91 -2.43
CA PRO A 115 1.54 9.27 -1.05
C PRO A 115 2.96 9.81 -0.91
N PRO A 116 3.25 10.58 0.15
CA PRO A 116 4.63 10.90 0.51
C PRO A 116 5.47 9.63 0.62
N PHE A 117 6.62 9.59 -0.02
CA PHE A 117 7.42 8.36 -0.16
C PHE A 117 7.83 7.73 1.18
N SER A 118 8.05 8.57 2.21
CA SER A 118 8.35 8.09 3.57
C SER A 118 7.22 7.31 4.23
N LEU A 119 5.97 7.50 3.78
CA LEU A 119 4.79 6.83 4.33
C LEU A 119 4.43 5.53 3.60
N THR A 120 5.08 5.22 2.48
CA THR A 120 4.71 4.08 1.63
C THR A 120 4.69 2.76 2.38
N ALA A 121 5.82 2.36 2.97
CA ALA A 121 5.92 1.05 3.63
C ALA A 121 4.98 0.93 4.85
N PRO A 122 4.89 1.93 5.76
CA PRO A 122 3.92 1.91 6.85
C PRO A 122 2.47 1.80 6.37
N LEU A 123 2.07 2.56 5.34
CA LEU A 123 0.71 2.54 4.81
C LEU A 123 0.38 1.20 4.16
N VAL A 124 1.25 0.71 3.27
CA VAL A 124 1.07 -0.60 2.61
C VAL A 124 0.92 -1.70 3.66
N ARG A 125 1.83 -1.74 4.65
CA ARG A 125 1.77 -2.75 5.70
C ARG A 125 0.47 -2.67 6.49
N ARG A 126 0.01 -1.47 6.87
CA ARG A 126 -1.26 -1.27 7.55
C ARG A 126 -2.44 -1.76 6.72
N TRP A 127 -2.50 -1.41 5.43
CA TRP A 127 -3.57 -1.86 4.56
C TRP A 127 -3.59 -3.38 4.38
N LEU A 128 -2.43 -4.04 4.31
CA LEU A 128 -2.35 -5.49 4.22
C LEU A 128 -2.79 -6.19 5.50
N LEU A 129 -2.48 -5.64 6.68
CA LEU A 129 -2.76 -6.27 7.96
C LEU A 129 -4.15 -5.95 8.52
N GLU A 130 -4.58 -4.70 8.43
CA GLU A 130 -5.74 -4.21 9.18
C GLU A 130 -6.97 -3.99 8.30
N SER A 131 -6.80 -3.36 7.16
CA SER A 131 -7.91 -2.80 6.38
C SER A 131 -8.25 -3.59 5.13
N GLN A 132 -7.33 -4.36 4.63
CA GLN A 132 -7.44 -5.32 3.52
C GLN A 132 -8.24 -4.85 2.29
N PRO A 133 -7.85 -3.77 1.60
CA PRO A 133 -8.51 -3.34 0.38
C PRO A 133 -8.41 -4.40 -0.73
N LEU A 134 -9.33 -4.39 -1.70
CA LEU A 134 -9.32 -5.29 -2.85
C LEU A 134 -8.09 -5.07 -3.74
N ALA A 135 -7.66 -3.82 -3.84
CA ALA A 135 -6.53 -3.41 -4.66
C ALA A 135 -5.85 -2.17 -4.09
N ILE A 136 -4.54 -2.08 -4.31
CA ILE A 136 -3.71 -0.92 -3.98
C ILE A 136 -2.93 -0.55 -5.22
N ASP A 137 -3.02 0.70 -5.67
CA ASP A 137 -2.24 1.25 -6.79
C ASP A 137 -1.57 2.54 -6.31
N LEU A 138 -0.24 2.59 -6.32
CA LEU A 138 0.54 3.70 -5.77
C LEU A 138 1.57 4.21 -6.76
N VAL A 139 1.73 5.53 -6.84
CA VAL A 139 2.91 6.15 -7.46
C VAL A 139 4.02 6.15 -6.43
N LEU A 140 5.14 5.53 -6.75
CA LEU A 140 6.29 5.34 -5.87
C LEU A 140 7.58 5.66 -6.59
N GLN A 141 8.66 5.88 -5.84
CA GLN A 141 10.01 5.78 -6.37
C GLN A 141 10.23 4.38 -6.95
N ARG A 142 10.83 4.28 -8.13
CA ARG A 142 11.03 3.02 -8.86
C ARG A 142 11.70 1.95 -8.00
N GLU A 143 12.75 2.31 -7.26
CA GLU A 143 13.43 1.36 -6.36
C GLU A 143 12.52 0.84 -5.24
N ALA A 144 11.71 1.72 -4.65
CA ALA A 144 10.75 1.33 -3.61
C ALA A 144 9.70 0.37 -4.18
N ALA A 145 9.20 0.64 -5.38
CA ALA A 145 8.26 -0.25 -6.07
C ALA A 145 8.88 -1.63 -6.36
N LEU A 146 10.13 -1.69 -6.82
CA LEU A 146 10.85 -2.94 -7.03
C LEU A 146 11.09 -3.71 -5.72
N LYS A 147 11.52 -3.03 -4.66
CA LYS A 147 11.68 -3.65 -3.33
C LYS A 147 10.36 -4.23 -2.79
N LEU A 148 9.23 -3.59 -3.06
CA LEU A 148 7.91 -4.09 -2.65
C LEU A 148 7.44 -5.30 -3.47
N THR A 149 8.02 -5.55 -4.64
CA THR A 149 7.77 -6.77 -5.43
C THR A 149 8.74 -7.91 -5.10
N GLY A 150 9.84 -7.65 -4.40
CA GLY A 150 10.91 -8.64 -4.19
C GLY A 150 11.60 -9.04 -5.49
N ALA A 151 11.56 -8.21 -6.53
CA ALA A 151 12.06 -8.53 -7.87
C ALA A 151 13.58 -8.80 -7.92
N ASP A 152 14.34 -8.23 -7.00
CA ASP A 152 15.79 -8.39 -6.91
C ASP A 152 16.22 -9.67 -6.15
N GLY A 153 15.29 -10.58 -5.86
CA GLY A 153 15.54 -11.79 -5.08
C GLY A 153 15.79 -11.54 -3.59
N ALA A 154 15.74 -10.28 -3.15
CA ALA A 154 15.87 -9.88 -1.75
C ALA A 154 14.53 -9.32 -1.24
N HIS A 155 13.85 -10.09 -0.42
CA HIS A 155 12.59 -9.68 0.16
C HIS A 155 12.78 -8.68 1.31
N THR A 156 11.82 -7.75 1.43
CA THR A 156 11.60 -6.94 2.63
C THR A 156 10.43 -7.52 3.43
N ARG A 157 10.30 -7.15 4.69
CA ARG A 157 9.13 -7.51 5.51
C ARG A 157 7.81 -7.17 4.80
N THR A 158 7.70 -5.98 4.21
CA THR A 158 6.49 -5.55 3.52
C THR A 158 6.26 -6.29 2.21
N SER A 159 7.32 -6.63 1.44
CA SER A 159 7.16 -7.40 0.20
C SER A 159 6.68 -8.83 0.46
N ILE A 160 7.16 -9.47 1.53
CA ILE A 160 6.69 -10.80 1.93
C ILE A 160 5.19 -10.75 2.26
N LEU A 161 4.77 -9.78 3.08
CA LEU A 161 3.35 -9.59 3.38
C LEU A 161 2.53 -9.32 2.12
N ALA A 162 3.03 -8.51 1.19
CA ALA A 162 2.34 -8.23 -0.06
C ALA A 162 2.14 -9.50 -0.90
N HIS A 163 3.13 -10.38 -0.97
CA HIS A 163 2.99 -11.68 -1.67
C HIS A 163 2.06 -12.64 -0.96
N ILE A 164 2.04 -12.64 0.36
CA ILE A 164 1.14 -13.48 1.16
C ILE A 164 -0.32 -13.03 1.00
N CYS A 165 -0.56 -11.72 0.97
CA CYS A 165 -1.91 -11.16 0.86
C CYS A 165 -2.43 -11.07 -0.59
N GLY A 166 -1.55 -11.15 -1.60
CA GLY A 166 -1.96 -10.93 -2.99
C GLY A 166 -0.79 -10.97 -3.97
N ILE A 167 -0.96 -10.27 -5.08
CA ILE A 167 0.00 -10.23 -6.18
C ILE A 167 0.54 -8.81 -6.32
N PRO A 168 1.74 -8.51 -5.76
CA PRO A 168 2.40 -7.23 -6.00
C PRO A 168 3.10 -7.23 -7.36
N ARG A 169 3.03 -6.10 -8.08
CA ARG A 169 3.76 -5.92 -9.36
C ARG A 169 4.03 -4.45 -9.64
N VAL A 170 5.06 -4.16 -10.42
CA VAL A 170 5.23 -2.87 -11.09
C VAL A 170 4.46 -2.93 -12.41
N VAL A 171 3.47 -2.06 -12.59
CA VAL A 171 2.60 -2.06 -13.79
C VAL A 171 3.02 -1.03 -14.82
N ARG A 172 3.73 0.03 -14.40
CA ARG A 172 4.20 1.09 -15.29
C ARG A 172 5.39 1.81 -14.70
N HIS A 173 6.39 2.09 -15.54
CA HIS A 173 7.43 3.06 -15.23
C HIS A 173 6.95 4.45 -15.63
N LEU A 174 7.29 5.45 -14.81
CA LEU A 174 6.89 6.84 -15.00
C LEU A 174 8.12 7.73 -15.07
N PRO A 175 8.17 8.69 -16.00
CA PRO A 175 9.21 9.70 -16.01
C PRO A 175 9.10 10.65 -14.81
N ARG A 176 10.17 11.40 -14.54
CA ARG A 176 10.30 12.24 -13.33
C ARG A 176 9.39 13.47 -13.35
N ASP A 177 9.00 13.92 -14.53
CA ASP A 177 8.19 15.11 -14.80
C ASP A 177 6.66 14.86 -14.74
N VAL A 178 6.24 13.63 -14.43
CA VAL A 178 4.81 13.36 -14.18
C VAL A 178 4.30 14.01 -12.89
N VAL A 179 5.19 14.52 -12.07
CA VAL A 179 4.90 15.22 -10.82
C VAL A 179 5.52 16.62 -10.81
N THR A 180 4.92 17.52 -10.02
CA THR A 180 5.39 18.91 -9.85
C THR A 180 5.65 19.19 -8.37
N PRO A 181 6.85 19.64 -7.99
CA PRO A 181 8.06 19.72 -8.83
C PRO A 181 8.53 18.34 -9.33
N PRO A 182 9.31 18.26 -10.44
CA PRO A 182 9.80 16.99 -10.95
C PRO A 182 10.56 16.18 -9.90
N SER A 183 10.38 14.88 -9.91
CA SER A 183 11.08 13.98 -8.99
C SER A 183 12.59 13.94 -9.30
N ARG A 184 13.42 13.78 -8.26
CA ARG A 184 14.87 13.55 -8.45
C ARG A 184 15.20 12.14 -8.94
N VAL A 185 14.28 11.20 -8.78
CA VAL A 185 14.42 9.79 -9.13
C VAL A 185 13.27 9.33 -10.03
N ASP A 186 13.48 8.26 -10.75
CA ASP A 186 12.45 7.64 -11.58
C ASP A 186 11.32 7.11 -10.72
N LEU A 187 10.10 7.17 -11.25
CA LEU A 187 8.89 6.76 -10.59
C LEU A 187 8.31 5.50 -11.24
N ALA A 188 7.42 4.84 -10.54
CA ALA A 188 6.66 3.71 -11.06
C ALA A 188 5.29 3.63 -10.40
N ILE A 189 4.33 3.04 -11.09
CA ILE A 189 3.07 2.59 -10.50
C ILE A 189 3.30 1.17 -9.98
N TRP A 190 3.23 1.03 -8.67
CA TRP A 190 3.17 -0.25 -7.97
C TRP A 190 1.71 -0.63 -7.75
N SER A 191 1.39 -1.87 -8.04
CA SER A 191 0.04 -2.41 -7.93
C SER A 191 0.04 -3.66 -7.10
N HIS A 192 -0.95 -3.80 -6.23
CA HIS A 192 -1.23 -5.01 -5.49
C HIS A 192 -2.70 -5.42 -5.70
N ARG A 193 -2.92 -6.68 -6.00
CA ARG A 193 -4.26 -7.26 -6.12
C ARG A 193 -4.39 -8.35 -5.07
N ARG A 194 -5.34 -8.18 -4.16
CA ARG A 194 -5.63 -9.18 -3.13
C ARG A 194 -6.01 -10.51 -3.76
N HIS A 195 -5.58 -11.61 -3.16
CA HIS A 195 -6.07 -12.93 -3.56
C HIS A 195 -7.59 -12.99 -3.43
N ALA A 196 -8.26 -13.47 -4.48
CA ALA A 196 -9.69 -13.75 -4.39
C ALA A 196 -9.92 -14.90 -3.40
N PRO A 197 -10.98 -14.87 -2.59
CA PRO A 197 -11.39 -16.05 -1.86
C PRO A 197 -11.69 -17.16 -2.87
N SER A 198 -10.88 -18.20 -2.92
CA SER A 198 -11.11 -19.33 -3.83
C SER A 198 -12.05 -20.32 -3.16
N ALA A 199 -13.22 -20.50 -3.76
CA ALA A 199 -14.08 -21.63 -3.41
C ALA A 199 -13.38 -22.94 -3.82
N GLY A 200 -12.95 -23.72 -2.84
CA GLY A 200 -12.59 -25.13 -3.06
C GLY A 200 -11.11 -25.51 -3.08
N THR A 201 -10.17 -24.62 -2.79
CA THR A 201 -8.76 -25.03 -2.60
C THR A 201 -8.28 -24.74 -1.18
N PRO A 202 -7.79 -25.75 -0.43
CA PRO A 202 -7.31 -25.55 0.96
C PRO A 202 -6.10 -24.60 1.10
N SER A 203 -5.45 -24.23 0.00
CA SER A 203 -4.25 -23.38 -0.01
C SER A 203 -4.51 -21.88 -0.13
N ALA A 204 -5.77 -21.46 -0.21
CA ALA A 204 -6.16 -20.05 -0.36
C ALA A 204 -7.27 -19.64 0.62
N GLU A 205 -7.34 -20.24 1.80
CA GLU A 205 -8.06 -19.62 2.92
C GLU A 205 -7.49 -18.21 3.11
N ALA A 206 -8.35 -17.20 2.98
CA ALA A 206 -7.99 -15.85 3.36
C ALA A 206 -7.44 -15.93 4.78
N LEU A 207 -6.13 -15.71 4.93
CA LEU A 207 -5.49 -15.80 6.24
C LEU A 207 -6.29 -14.93 7.22
N SER A 208 -6.61 -15.48 8.37
CA SER A 208 -7.26 -14.72 9.41
C SER A 208 -6.38 -13.52 9.80
N ALA A 209 -7.00 -12.45 10.28
CA ALA A 209 -6.25 -11.30 10.77
C ALA A 209 -5.20 -11.69 11.82
N GLU A 210 -5.52 -12.70 12.64
CA GLU A 210 -4.60 -13.25 13.65
C GLU A 210 -3.39 -13.93 13.02
N ALA A 211 -3.59 -14.70 11.95
CA ALA A 211 -2.50 -15.36 11.23
C ALA A 211 -1.58 -14.32 10.55
N LEU A 212 -2.14 -13.27 9.94
CA LEU A 212 -1.37 -12.17 9.37
C LEU A 212 -0.55 -11.41 10.42
N ILE A 213 -1.13 -11.16 11.59
CA ILE A 213 -0.41 -10.53 12.71
C ILE A 213 0.73 -11.43 13.20
N ALA A 214 0.50 -12.74 13.28
CA ALA A 214 1.53 -13.70 13.66
C ALA A 214 2.68 -13.72 12.65
N ILE A 215 2.38 -13.76 11.37
CA ILE A 215 3.38 -13.68 10.28
C ILE A 215 4.17 -12.39 10.39
N ASP A 216 3.51 -11.26 10.52
CA ASP A 216 4.16 -9.96 10.63
C ASP A 216 5.10 -9.86 11.83
N ARG A 217 4.70 -10.43 12.98
CA ARG A 217 5.54 -10.52 14.16
C ARG A 217 6.77 -11.42 13.93
N LEU A 218 6.59 -12.56 13.26
CA LEU A 218 7.70 -13.43 12.90
C LEU A 218 8.70 -12.70 11.99
N LEU A 219 8.19 -11.97 11.00
CA LEU A 219 9.01 -11.15 10.11
C LEU A 219 9.73 -10.02 10.86
N GLU A 220 9.08 -9.39 11.85
CA GLU A 220 9.70 -8.37 12.70
C GLU A 220 10.94 -8.91 13.44
N ILE A 221 10.80 -10.07 14.02
CA ILE A 221 11.90 -10.75 14.71
C ILE A 221 13.02 -11.11 13.74
N ALA A 222 12.66 -11.73 12.62
CA ALA A 222 13.62 -12.22 11.64
C ALA A 222 14.39 -11.11 10.92
N PHE A 223 13.79 -9.95 10.73
CA PHE A 223 14.42 -8.80 10.06
C PHE A 223 15.03 -7.78 11.04
N GLY A 224 15.05 -8.09 12.34
CA GLY A 224 15.55 -7.18 13.39
C GLY A 224 17.06 -6.95 13.39
N GLY A 225 17.83 -7.64 12.55
CA GLY A 225 19.29 -7.48 12.46
C GLY A 225 19.94 -8.26 11.31
N PRO A 226 21.25 -8.15 11.15
CA PRO A 226 22.02 -8.89 10.14
C PRO A 226 22.31 -10.32 10.63
N HIS A 227 21.31 -11.20 10.62
CA HIS A 227 21.46 -12.58 11.10
C HIS A 227 21.17 -13.59 10.00
N THR A 228 21.62 -14.82 10.23
CA THR A 228 21.10 -16.01 9.55
C THR A 228 19.70 -16.34 10.07
N MET A 229 18.94 -17.15 9.35
CA MET A 229 17.65 -17.65 9.87
C MET A 229 17.81 -18.44 11.17
N SER A 230 18.89 -19.25 11.28
CA SER A 230 19.19 -19.97 12.52
C SER A 230 19.35 -19.04 13.71
N GLU A 231 20.05 -17.93 13.53
CA GLU A 231 20.27 -16.93 14.58
C GLU A 231 19.01 -16.13 14.90
N ALA A 232 18.31 -15.65 13.87
CA ALA A 232 17.09 -14.87 14.01
C ALA A 232 15.97 -15.64 14.74
N MET A 233 15.94 -16.95 14.61
CA MET A 233 14.92 -17.80 15.22
C MET A 233 15.27 -18.28 16.63
N ARG A 234 16.42 -17.92 17.20
CA ARG A 234 16.77 -18.27 18.59
C ARG A 234 15.70 -17.73 19.56
N GLY A 235 15.20 -18.62 20.43
CA GLY A 235 14.13 -18.27 21.37
C GLY A 235 12.71 -18.28 20.79
N VAL A 236 12.55 -18.36 19.48
CA VAL A 236 11.26 -18.44 18.81
C VAL A 236 10.95 -19.87 18.36
N ALA A 237 11.95 -20.54 17.77
CA ALA A 237 11.87 -21.90 17.27
C ALA A 237 13.02 -22.75 17.80
N THR A 238 12.81 -24.06 17.88
CA THR A 238 13.91 -25.01 18.14
C THR A 238 14.75 -25.21 16.89
N GLY A 239 16.03 -25.52 17.05
CA GLY A 239 16.90 -25.84 15.90
C GLY A 239 16.36 -27.00 15.04
N ILE A 240 15.63 -27.93 15.64
CA ILE A 240 14.96 -29.03 14.91
C ILE A 240 13.85 -28.47 14.02
N GLN A 241 13.00 -27.58 14.53
CA GLN A 241 11.93 -26.93 13.78
C GLN A 241 12.48 -26.12 12.61
N VAL A 242 13.55 -25.35 12.84
CA VAL A 242 14.21 -24.56 11.79
C VAL A 242 14.75 -25.46 10.68
N ARG A 243 15.53 -26.52 11.02
CA ARG A 243 16.08 -27.46 10.03
C ARG A 243 14.99 -28.23 9.28
N ARG A 244 13.94 -28.65 9.96
CA ARG A 244 12.79 -29.33 9.33
C ARG A 244 12.12 -28.46 8.31
N GLN A 245 11.77 -27.21 8.64
CA GLN A 245 11.18 -26.25 7.72
C GLN A 245 12.09 -25.89 6.56
N ALA A 246 13.40 -25.80 6.83
CA ALA A 246 14.40 -25.57 5.79
C ALA A 246 14.42 -26.70 4.77
N SER A 247 14.40 -27.97 5.24
CA SER A 247 14.35 -29.13 4.37
C SER A 247 13.04 -29.26 3.60
N GLU A 248 11.90 -29.04 4.26
CA GLU A 248 10.57 -29.15 3.65
C GLU A 248 10.31 -28.07 2.57
N HIS A 249 10.88 -26.88 2.73
CA HIS A 249 10.63 -25.73 1.86
C HIS A 249 11.86 -25.27 1.05
N GLY A 250 12.95 -26.05 1.06
CA GLY A 250 14.10 -25.84 0.17
C GLY A 250 14.90 -24.58 0.45
N TRP A 251 15.06 -24.15 1.72
CA TRP A 251 15.88 -22.99 2.07
C TRP A 251 17.02 -23.36 3.02
N ASN A 252 18.04 -22.50 3.12
CA ASN A 252 19.20 -22.74 3.97
C ASN A 252 19.10 -21.92 5.26
N PRO A 253 19.15 -22.56 6.46
CA PRO A 253 19.11 -21.88 7.75
C PRO A 253 20.23 -20.86 7.99
N GLU A 254 21.34 -21.01 7.29
CA GLU A 254 22.51 -20.12 7.39
C GLU A 254 22.42 -18.91 6.44
N HIS A 255 21.39 -18.84 5.62
CA HIS A 255 21.14 -17.66 4.80
C HIS A 255 20.38 -16.58 5.57
N HIS A 256 20.49 -15.34 5.09
CA HIS A 256 19.76 -14.21 5.65
C HIS A 256 18.25 -14.36 5.40
N PRO A 257 17.37 -13.98 6.34
CA PRO A 257 15.90 -14.05 6.21
C PRO A 257 15.30 -13.51 4.90
N ARG A 258 15.93 -12.47 4.32
CA ARG A 258 15.47 -11.87 3.06
C ARG A 258 15.51 -12.78 1.84
N THR A 259 16.21 -13.92 1.92
CA THR A 259 16.30 -14.87 0.81
C THR A 259 15.16 -15.89 0.80
N LEU A 260 14.40 -16.00 1.89
CA LEU A 260 13.29 -16.93 1.99
C LEU A 260 12.09 -16.44 1.17
N GLN A 261 11.51 -17.39 0.43
CA GLN A 261 10.30 -17.14 -0.34
C GLN A 261 9.07 -16.92 0.58
N PRO A 262 8.08 -16.10 0.16
CA PRO A 262 6.91 -15.81 0.98
C PRO A 262 6.14 -17.04 1.46
N ALA A 263 6.03 -18.09 0.64
CA ALA A 263 5.38 -19.34 1.02
C ALA A 263 6.06 -20.06 2.20
N ALA A 264 7.41 -20.01 2.27
CA ALA A 264 8.15 -20.58 3.39
C ALA A 264 7.86 -19.83 4.70
N TRP A 265 7.71 -18.51 4.64
CA TRP A 265 7.31 -17.69 5.79
C TRP A 265 5.92 -18.05 6.31
N GLN A 266 4.97 -18.24 5.40
CA GLN A 266 3.60 -18.64 5.75
C GLN A 266 3.58 -20.00 6.44
N ALA A 267 4.26 -20.99 5.88
CA ALA A 267 4.36 -22.34 6.45
C ALA A 267 5.03 -22.33 7.82
N PHE A 268 6.11 -21.55 7.98
CA PHE A 268 6.83 -21.46 9.24
C PHE A 268 5.99 -20.76 10.33
N ALA A 269 5.28 -19.70 9.99
CA ALA A 269 4.37 -19.04 10.92
C ALA A 269 3.25 -19.99 11.38
N HIS A 270 2.65 -20.75 10.47
CA HIS A 270 1.65 -21.77 10.77
C HIS A 270 2.17 -22.80 11.79
N LEU A 271 3.38 -23.32 11.58
CA LEU A 271 4.02 -24.24 12.52
C LEU A 271 4.18 -23.61 13.91
N LEU A 272 4.66 -22.36 13.98
CA LEU A 272 4.91 -21.70 15.27
C LEU A 272 3.62 -21.37 16.02
N VAL A 273 2.56 -21.02 15.31
CA VAL A 273 1.23 -20.81 15.89
C VAL A 273 0.68 -22.14 16.44
N SER A 274 0.72 -23.22 15.66
CA SER A 274 0.23 -24.53 16.09
C SER A 274 0.98 -25.11 17.31
N CYS A 275 2.27 -24.73 17.46
CA CYS A 275 3.08 -25.09 18.63
C CYS A 275 2.94 -24.12 19.82
N GLY A 276 2.05 -23.12 19.74
CA GLY A 276 1.86 -22.12 20.79
C GLY A 276 3.04 -21.17 21.02
N ARG A 277 4.01 -21.13 20.08
CA ARG A 277 5.21 -20.30 20.19
C ARG A 277 5.07 -18.89 19.61
N LEU A 278 4.08 -18.70 18.75
CA LEU A 278 3.72 -17.42 18.16
C LEU A 278 2.22 -17.19 18.39
N GLY A 279 1.89 -16.28 19.29
CA GLY A 279 0.50 -15.89 19.58
C GLY A 279 0.31 -14.38 19.49
N PRO A 280 -0.94 -13.89 19.50
CA PRO A 280 -1.19 -12.45 19.60
C PRO A 280 -0.47 -11.89 20.84
N ARG A 281 0.04 -10.64 20.73
CA ARG A 281 0.58 -9.96 21.93
C ARG A 281 -0.54 -9.91 22.97
N ARG A 282 -0.35 -10.51 24.13
CA ARG A 282 -1.17 -10.17 25.29
C ARG A 282 -1.00 -8.67 25.52
N ARG A 283 -2.09 -7.91 25.44
CA ARG A 283 -2.13 -6.48 25.76
C ARG A 283 -1.78 -6.27 27.22
#